data_3cfa86845e9fb194286cd0b76329543c
#
_entry.id   3cfa86845e9fb194286cd0b76329543c
#
_cell.length_a   1.000
_cell.length_b   1.000
_cell.length_c   1.000
_cell.angle_alpha   90.00
_cell.angle_beta   90.00
_cell.angle_gamma   90.00
#
_symmetry.space_group_name_H-M   'P 1'
#
loop_
_entity.id
_entity.type
_entity.pdbx_description
1 polymer ?
#
loop_
_entity_poly.entity_id
_entity_poly.type
_entity_poly.pdbx_seq_one_letter_code
_entity_poly.pdbx_strand_id
1 'polypeptide(L)'
;VATMKRHSTSIAITSAFEAFAMVDPKTVLRNLDELRSLTSDEHGAQRVAWTPVWLKARAWFEEKLKSLPVEHHYDSAANHWMTLKGESEKTLVIGSHLDSVPNGGWLDGCLGVLAGLEVLTSFAKEYNGKPPYTMRLVDWADEEGARFGRSLFGSSAFAGSHTIDADRVRTDREGTTLEAALQGCGVDVDRIGESCREQKNIAAYLELHIEQGPILEKLQKPLAVVQGTKGVERWAITFHGQEAHSGSTPMAARRDALAAAAKLALEIRPIARKHSQSVATMGSVKTFPGIVTAVVGRCETTLDMRDLDAGILAEMLREAREASERFAGEERCSVEWSKIWSIEPIPFHPDLIQLCEEAIVETAGVSEQLPSGPLHDAAEVARIGIPTVMMFVQSLNGLSHNRAEDTNRAHIEQAVIAFNRLAQKTIGCWTQHP
;
A
#
# COMPACT_ATOMS: atom_id res chain seq x y z
N VAL A 1 62.98 -36.09 12.39
CA VAL A 1 62.33 -34.94 11.69
C VAL A 1 61.37 -35.60 10.68
N ALA A 2 60.06 -35.74 11.04
CA ALA A 2 59.02 -36.30 10.18
C ALA A 2 58.16 -35.19 9.62
N THR A 3 58.20 -35.05 8.31
CA THR A 3 57.46 -34.06 7.56
C THR A 3 55.99 -34.53 7.33
N MET A 4 55.05 -33.95 8.00
CA MET A 4 53.60 -34.21 7.81
C MET A 4 53.10 -33.44 6.56
N LYS A 5 52.80 -34.18 5.48
CA LYS A 5 52.08 -33.62 4.31
C LYS A 5 50.62 -33.41 4.68
N ARG A 6 50.17 -32.15 4.70
CA ARG A 6 48.74 -31.81 4.76
C ARG A 6 48.12 -32.06 3.38
N HIS A 7 47.21 -33.02 3.29
CA HIS A 7 46.31 -33.16 2.14
C HIS A 7 45.17 -32.12 2.30
N SER A 8 45.20 -31.13 1.46
CA SER A 8 44.08 -30.18 1.27
C SER A 8 43.06 -30.84 0.33
N THR A 9 41.98 -31.38 0.90
CA THR A 9 40.82 -31.81 0.12
C THR A 9 39.95 -30.60 -0.15
N SER A 10 40.13 -29.99 -1.31
CA SER A 10 39.24 -28.98 -1.86
C SER A 10 37.90 -29.66 -2.20
N ILE A 11 36.89 -29.48 -1.37
CA ILE A 11 35.51 -29.84 -1.72
C ILE A 11 35.04 -28.76 -2.71
N ALA A 12 35.03 -29.13 -3.97
CA ALA A 12 34.35 -28.34 -5.01
C ALA A 12 32.85 -28.40 -4.73
N ILE A 13 32.31 -27.34 -4.15
CA ILE A 13 30.87 -27.09 -4.12
C ILE A 13 30.51 -26.71 -5.55
N THR A 14 30.19 -27.68 -6.37
CA THR A 14 29.49 -27.48 -7.63
C THR A 14 28.08 -27.02 -7.24
N SER A 15 27.84 -25.71 -7.33
CA SER A 15 26.51 -25.16 -7.30
C SER A 15 25.76 -25.69 -8.52
N ALA A 16 24.95 -26.71 -8.32
CA ALA A 16 23.84 -26.97 -9.24
C ALA A 16 22.85 -25.80 -9.09
N PHE A 17 23.10 -24.71 -9.79
CA PHE A 17 22.02 -23.79 -10.17
C PHE A 17 21.17 -24.60 -11.16
N GLU A 18 20.16 -25.32 -10.64
CA GLU A 18 19.07 -25.81 -11.46
C GLU A 18 18.52 -24.58 -12.21
N ALA A 19 18.38 -24.72 -13.52
CA ALA A 19 17.85 -23.66 -14.39
C ALA A 19 16.36 -23.57 -14.09
N PHE A 20 16.00 -22.79 -13.06
CA PHE A 20 14.60 -22.45 -12.76
C PHE A 20 13.95 -21.84 -14.02
N ALA A 21 12.69 -22.19 -14.27
CA ALA A 21 11.94 -21.59 -15.35
C ALA A 21 11.92 -20.07 -15.16
N MET A 22 12.50 -19.36 -16.10
CA MET A 22 12.60 -17.89 -16.00
C MET A 22 11.25 -17.26 -16.35
N VAL A 23 10.82 -16.30 -15.53
CA VAL A 23 9.72 -15.39 -15.90
C VAL A 23 10.06 -14.61 -17.18
N ASP A 24 9.06 -14.26 -17.96
CA ASP A 24 9.20 -13.35 -19.10
C ASP A 24 8.68 -11.93 -18.74
N PRO A 25 9.55 -11.03 -18.26
CA PRO A 25 9.15 -9.67 -17.91
C PRO A 25 8.52 -8.90 -19.07
N LYS A 26 8.89 -9.26 -20.32
CA LYS A 26 8.31 -8.63 -21.51
C LYS A 26 6.85 -9.01 -21.69
N THR A 27 6.43 -10.19 -21.24
CA THR A 27 5.00 -10.57 -21.19
C THR A 27 4.23 -9.68 -20.22
N VAL A 28 4.79 -9.36 -19.05
CA VAL A 28 4.18 -8.41 -18.10
C VAL A 28 4.03 -7.03 -18.73
N LEU A 29 5.07 -6.50 -19.36
CA LEU A 29 5.02 -5.21 -20.05
C LEU A 29 3.97 -5.18 -21.17
N ARG A 30 3.88 -6.23 -22.00
CA ARG A 30 2.84 -6.34 -23.03
C ARG A 30 1.44 -6.35 -22.45
N ASN A 31 1.21 -7.09 -21.39
CA ASN A 31 -0.08 -7.16 -20.71
C ASN A 31 -0.46 -5.83 -20.06
N LEU A 32 0.49 -5.11 -19.48
CA LEU A 32 0.27 -3.75 -18.97
C LEU A 32 -0.12 -2.78 -20.08
N ASP A 33 0.60 -2.80 -21.22
CA ASP A 33 0.29 -1.96 -22.39
C ASP A 33 -1.09 -2.31 -22.99
N GLU A 34 -1.47 -3.60 -23.05
CA GLU A 34 -2.79 -4.04 -23.50
C GLU A 34 -3.90 -3.54 -22.56
N LEU A 35 -3.72 -3.73 -21.25
CA LEU A 35 -4.70 -3.29 -20.23
C LEU A 35 -4.87 -1.77 -20.26
N ARG A 36 -3.76 -1.03 -20.35
CA ARG A 36 -3.78 0.42 -20.54
C ARG A 36 -4.60 0.81 -21.77
N SER A 37 -4.32 0.19 -22.92
CA SER A 37 -5.03 0.50 -24.19
C SER A 37 -6.51 0.17 -24.12
N LEU A 38 -6.88 -0.86 -23.33
CA LEU A 38 -8.25 -1.31 -23.19
C LEU A 38 -9.10 -0.42 -22.27
N THR A 39 -8.49 0.21 -21.28
CA THR A 39 -9.19 0.79 -20.12
C THR A 39 -8.82 2.23 -19.78
N SER A 40 -7.97 2.87 -20.59
CA SER A 40 -7.61 4.28 -20.44
C SER A 40 -8.16 5.12 -21.58
N ASP A 41 -8.29 6.42 -21.31
CA ASP A 41 -8.57 7.48 -22.30
C ASP A 41 -7.49 8.56 -22.27
N GLU A 42 -7.75 9.73 -22.86
CA GLU A 42 -6.83 10.87 -22.86
C GLU A 42 -6.54 11.46 -21.48
N HIS A 43 -7.34 11.12 -20.48
CA HIS A 43 -7.18 11.57 -19.08
C HIS A 43 -6.44 10.58 -18.21
N GLY A 44 -6.29 9.32 -18.64
CA GLY A 44 -5.61 8.27 -17.89
C GLY A 44 -6.42 7.00 -17.70
N ALA A 45 -6.06 6.18 -16.75
CA ALA A 45 -6.78 4.94 -16.42
C ALA A 45 -8.17 5.24 -15.83
N GLN A 46 -9.17 4.45 -16.26
CA GLN A 46 -10.57 4.61 -15.87
C GLN A 46 -11.15 3.34 -15.23
N ARG A 47 -10.31 2.48 -14.65
CA ARG A 47 -10.72 1.20 -14.05
C ARG A 47 -11.31 1.36 -12.65
N VAL A 48 -12.09 2.42 -12.43
CA VAL A 48 -12.75 2.63 -11.13
C VAL A 48 -13.61 1.42 -10.78
N ALA A 49 -13.44 0.86 -9.59
CA ALA A 49 -14.16 -0.33 -9.15
C ALA A 49 -15.68 -0.17 -9.27
N TRP A 50 -16.38 -1.29 -9.49
CA TRP A 50 -17.84 -1.35 -9.65
C TRP A 50 -18.36 -0.58 -10.86
N THR A 51 -17.52 -0.41 -11.91
CA THR A 51 -17.89 0.22 -13.18
C THR A 51 -17.76 -0.75 -14.34
N PRO A 52 -18.41 -0.47 -15.49
CA PRO A 52 -18.26 -1.31 -16.70
C PRO A 52 -16.79 -1.43 -17.17
N VAL A 53 -15.95 -0.40 -16.99
CA VAL A 53 -14.55 -0.43 -17.39
C VAL A 53 -13.74 -1.39 -16.51
N TRP A 54 -13.99 -1.40 -15.20
CA TRP A 54 -13.37 -2.35 -14.28
C TRP A 54 -13.81 -3.81 -14.60
N LEU A 55 -15.09 -4.05 -14.85
CA LEU A 55 -15.57 -5.36 -15.26
C LEU A 55 -14.94 -5.81 -16.59
N LYS A 56 -14.72 -4.88 -17.53
CA LYS A 56 -14.01 -5.15 -18.79
C LYS A 56 -12.54 -5.55 -18.55
N ALA A 57 -11.85 -4.89 -17.59
CA ALA A 57 -10.49 -5.25 -17.21
C ALA A 57 -10.43 -6.68 -16.65
N ARG A 58 -11.36 -7.05 -15.77
CA ARG A 58 -11.46 -8.40 -15.19
C ARG A 58 -11.77 -9.46 -16.22
N ALA A 59 -12.72 -9.20 -17.11
CA ALA A 59 -13.01 -10.13 -18.22
C ALA A 59 -11.80 -10.33 -19.13
N TRP A 60 -11.04 -9.27 -19.44
CA TRP A 60 -9.79 -9.39 -20.17
C TRP A 60 -8.76 -10.22 -19.41
N PHE A 61 -8.67 -10.05 -18.09
CA PHE A 61 -7.76 -10.82 -17.25
C PHE A 61 -8.12 -12.31 -17.21
N GLU A 62 -9.41 -12.66 -17.13
CA GLU A 62 -9.89 -14.06 -17.21
C GLU A 62 -9.47 -14.75 -18.52
N GLU A 63 -9.45 -14.03 -19.66
CA GLU A 63 -8.95 -14.60 -20.92
C GLU A 63 -7.47 -15.01 -20.83
N LYS A 64 -6.66 -14.30 -20.04
CA LYS A 64 -5.24 -14.65 -19.81
C LYS A 64 -5.07 -15.94 -19.00
N LEU A 65 -6.06 -16.29 -18.17
CA LEU A 65 -6.01 -17.50 -17.33
C LEU A 65 -6.27 -18.79 -18.12
N LYS A 66 -6.96 -18.72 -19.26
CA LYS A 66 -7.43 -19.91 -20.03
C LYS A 66 -6.31 -20.86 -20.46
N SER A 67 -5.09 -20.36 -20.60
CA SER A 67 -3.92 -21.16 -20.98
C SER A 67 -3.17 -21.79 -19.80
N LEU A 68 -3.59 -21.50 -18.57
CA LEU A 68 -2.92 -21.93 -17.35
C LEU A 68 -3.70 -23.02 -16.63
N PRO A 69 -3.03 -23.95 -15.95
CA PRO A 69 -3.66 -25.00 -15.16
C PRO A 69 -4.12 -24.47 -13.79
N VAL A 70 -4.86 -23.35 -13.77
CA VAL A 70 -5.36 -22.71 -12.56
C VAL A 70 -6.87 -22.83 -12.47
N GLU A 71 -7.37 -23.04 -11.26
CA GLU A 71 -8.78 -22.82 -10.94
C GLU A 71 -8.96 -21.38 -10.53
N HIS A 72 -10.06 -20.73 -10.90
CA HIS A 72 -10.35 -19.38 -10.45
C HIS A 72 -11.81 -19.21 -10.02
N HIS A 73 -12.04 -18.28 -9.08
CA HIS A 73 -13.36 -17.92 -8.60
C HIS A 73 -13.36 -16.51 -8.00
N TYR A 74 -14.54 -15.94 -7.87
CA TYR A 74 -14.78 -14.73 -7.08
C TYR A 74 -15.29 -15.13 -5.70
N ASP A 75 -14.71 -14.54 -4.64
CA ASP A 75 -15.23 -14.71 -3.29
C ASP A 75 -16.44 -13.81 -3.05
N SER A 76 -16.98 -13.83 -1.84
CA SER A 76 -18.17 -13.07 -1.47
C SER A 76 -17.97 -11.54 -1.45
N ALA A 77 -16.73 -11.05 -1.43
CA ALA A 77 -16.39 -9.64 -1.57
C ALA A 77 -15.95 -9.27 -2.99
N ALA A 78 -16.13 -10.17 -3.96
CA ALA A 78 -15.67 -10.06 -5.34
C ALA A 78 -14.15 -9.99 -5.51
N ASN A 79 -13.35 -10.43 -4.54
CA ASN A 79 -11.93 -10.66 -4.79
C ASN A 79 -11.79 -11.81 -5.79
N HIS A 80 -10.94 -11.64 -6.80
CA HIS A 80 -10.72 -12.66 -7.81
C HIS A 80 -9.52 -13.53 -7.43
N TRP A 81 -9.77 -14.78 -7.13
CA TRP A 81 -8.77 -15.77 -6.72
C TRP A 81 -8.40 -16.72 -7.84
N MET A 82 -7.11 -16.90 -8.11
CA MET A 82 -6.54 -17.89 -9.03
C MET A 82 -5.69 -18.85 -8.23
N THR A 83 -5.91 -20.14 -8.38
CA THR A 83 -5.24 -21.19 -7.59
C THR A 83 -4.50 -22.17 -8.49
N LEU A 84 -3.18 -22.22 -8.38
CA LEU A 84 -2.33 -23.28 -8.89
C LEU A 84 -2.11 -24.29 -7.77
N LYS A 85 -2.82 -25.42 -7.80
CA LYS A 85 -2.76 -26.46 -6.76
C LYS A 85 -1.39 -27.12 -6.72
N GLY A 86 -0.78 -27.12 -5.54
CA GLY A 86 0.49 -27.80 -5.25
C GLY A 86 0.31 -29.20 -4.70
N GLU A 87 1.43 -29.80 -4.29
CA GLU A 87 1.45 -31.07 -3.54
C GLU A 87 0.97 -30.90 -2.11
N SER A 88 1.27 -29.75 -1.49
CA SER A 88 0.85 -29.33 -0.16
C SER A 88 -0.26 -28.27 -0.25
N GLU A 89 -1.18 -28.30 0.73
CA GLU A 89 -2.18 -27.24 0.92
C GLU A 89 -1.60 -25.96 1.54
N LYS A 90 -0.38 -25.99 2.10
CA LYS A 90 0.32 -24.78 2.58
C LYS A 90 0.47 -23.81 1.39
N THR A 91 -0.01 -22.59 1.55
CA THR A 91 -0.27 -21.70 0.41
C THR A 91 0.58 -20.44 0.46
N LEU A 92 1.24 -20.12 -0.65
CA LEU A 92 1.80 -18.79 -0.93
C LEU A 92 0.76 -17.99 -1.72
N VAL A 93 0.39 -16.82 -1.18
CA VAL A 93 -0.49 -15.86 -1.89
C VAL A 93 0.35 -14.72 -2.44
N ILE A 94 0.08 -14.36 -3.67
CA ILE A 94 0.56 -13.15 -4.34
C ILE A 94 -0.68 -12.30 -4.62
N GLY A 95 -0.62 -11.00 -4.41
CA GLY A 95 -1.80 -10.15 -4.63
C GLY A 95 -1.46 -8.71 -4.97
N SER A 96 -2.43 -8.03 -5.48
CA SER A 96 -2.56 -6.60 -5.68
C SER A 96 -3.95 -6.32 -6.26
N HIS A 97 -4.19 -5.20 -6.96
CA HIS A 97 -5.50 -4.82 -7.48
C HIS A 97 -5.47 -4.40 -8.95
N LEU A 98 -6.61 -4.56 -9.65
CA LEU A 98 -6.78 -4.09 -11.03
C LEU A 98 -7.56 -2.77 -11.13
N ASP A 99 -8.27 -2.38 -10.08
CA ASP A 99 -8.95 -1.09 -10.07
C ASP A 99 -7.97 0.09 -10.05
N SER A 100 -8.46 1.28 -10.29
CA SER A 100 -7.67 2.51 -10.28
C SER A 100 -8.51 3.68 -9.80
N VAL A 101 -7.86 4.76 -9.34
CA VAL A 101 -8.53 6.06 -9.24
C VAL A 101 -8.96 6.54 -10.64
N PRO A 102 -9.96 7.43 -10.77
CA PRO A 102 -10.28 8.07 -12.04
C PRO A 102 -9.11 8.92 -12.52
N ASN A 103 -8.79 8.83 -13.82
CA ASN A 103 -7.63 9.49 -14.43
C ASN A 103 -6.28 9.06 -13.82
N GLY A 104 -6.22 7.85 -13.28
CA GLY A 104 -5.05 7.25 -12.66
C GLY A 104 -3.97 6.84 -13.63
N GLY A 105 -2.94 6.21 -13.07
CA GLY A 105 -1.84 5.64 -13.82
C GLY A 105 -2.13 4.26 -14.43
N TRP A 106 -1.13 3.72 -15.10
CA TRP A 106 -1.25 2.44 -15.80
C TRP A 106 -0.54 1.29 -15.07
N LEU A 107 0.19 1.61 -13.98
CA LEU A 107 0.99 0.65 -13.21
C LEU A 107 0.40 0.33 -11.86
N ASP A 108 -0.24 1.34 -11.23
CA ASP A 108 -0.80 1.24 -9.88
C ASP A 108 -1.70 0.02 -9.73
N GLY A 109 -1.37 -0.88 -8.79
CA GLY A 109 -1.98 -2.18 -8.57
C GLY A 109 -1.78 -3.19 -9.70
N CYS A 110 -2.03 -2.78 -10.95
CA CYS A 110 -1.95 -3.66 -12.12
C CYS A 110 -0.62 -4.35 -12.29
N LEU A 111 0.49 -3.67 -11.95
CA LEU A 111 1.82 -4.25 -11.99
C LEU A 111 1.92 -5.50 -11.10
N GLY A 112 1.43 -5.42 -9.88
CA GLY A 112 1.46 -6.53 -8.92
C GLY A 112 0.64 -7.73 -9.38
N VAL A 113 -0.57 -7.49 -9.89
CA VAL A 113 -1.44 -8.57 -10.42
C VAL A 113 -0.80 -9.25 -11.63
N LEU A 114 -0.29 -8.48 -12.59
CA LEU A 114 0.28 -9.03 -13.82
C LEU A 114 1.66 -9.68 -13.61
N ALA A 115 2.46 -9.16 -12.70
CA ALA A 115 3.69 -9.83 -12.24
C ALA A 115 3.36 -11.15 -11.51
N GLY A 116 2.36 -11.13 -10.63
CA GLY A 116 1.86 -12.34 -9.95
C GLY A 116 1.38 -13.41 -10.93
N LEU A 117 0.66 -13.03 -11.99
CA LEU A 117 0.25 -13.95 -13.05
C LEU A 117 1.46 -14.59 -13.75
N GLU A 118 2.51 -13.81 -14.03
CA GLU A 118 3.71 -14.32 -14.67
C GLU A 118 4.51 -15.25 -13.72
N VAL A 119 4.53 -14.94 -12.41
CA VAL A 119 5.10 -15.85 -11.40
C VAL A 119 4.33 -17.18 -11.37
N LEU A 120 3.00 -17.18 -11.31
CA LEU A 120 2.20 -18.40 -11.37
C LEU A 120 2.48 -19.19 -12.67
N THR A 121 2.61 -18.48 -13.80
CA THR A 121 2.92 -19.07 -15.10
C THR A 121 4.30 -19.76 -15.09
N SER A 122 5.30 -19.11 -14.49
CA SER A 122 6.64 -19.66 -14.34
C SER A 122 6.62 -20.95 -13.52
N PHE A 123 5.97 -20.93 -12.34
CA PHE A 123 5.84 -22.09 -11.49
C PHE A 123 5.03 -23.22 -12.15
N ALA A 124 3.95 -22.90 -12.86
CA ALA A 124 3.19 -23.90 -13.60
C ALA A 124 4.03 -24.62 -14.66
N LYS A 125 4.90 -23.89 -15.35
CA LYS A 125 5.84 -24.48 -16.34
C LYS A 125 6.93 -25.31 -15.68
N GLU A 126 7.56 -24.78 -14.63
CA GLU A 126 8.67 -25.42 -13.92
C GLU A 126 8.26 -26.75 -13.30
N TYR A 127 7.09 -26.80 -12.70
CA TYR A 127 6.58 -27.96 -11.96
C TYR A 127 5.50 -28.76 -12.71
N ASN A 128 5.38 -28.57 -14.03
CA ASN A 128 4.35 -29.24 -14.85
C ASN A 128 2.93 -29.12 -14.27
N GLY A 129 2.59 -27.93 -13.78
CA GLY A 129 1.28 -27.62 -13.23
C GLY A 129 1.06 -28.02 -11.76
N LYS A 130 2.08 -28.59 -11.08
CA LYS A 130 1.93 -29.06 -9.69
C LYS A 130 3.15 -28.70 -8.83
N PRO A 131 3.28 -27.44 -8.37
CA PRO A 131 4.38 -27.02 -7.51
C PRO A 131 4.34 -27.73 -6.13
N PRO A 132 5.44 -27.70 -5.34
CA PRO A 132 5.50 -28.35 -4.02
C PRO A 132 4.46 -27.77 -3.03
N TYR A 133 4.13 -26.51 -3.16
CA TYR A 133 3.13 -25.81 -2.34
C TYR A 133 2.08 -25.14 -3.24
N THR A 134 0.86 -25.03 -2.73
CA THR A 134 -0.19 -24.31 -3.44
C THR A 134 0.17 -22.83 -3.59
N MET A 135 -0.03 -22.29 -4.77
CA MET A 135 0.16 -20.87 -5.04
C MET A 135 -1.16 -20.24 -5.44
N ARG A 136 -1.43 -19.07 -4.91
CA ARG A 136 -2.63 -18.32 -5.25
C ARG A 136 -2.25 -16.90 -5.66
N LEU A 137 -2.93 -16.39 -6.68
CA LEU A 137 -2.94 -14.98 -7.01
C LEU A 137 -4.30 -14.42 -6.64
N VAL A 138 -4.34 -13.20 -6.10
CA VAL A 138 -5.58 -12.48 -5.85
C VAL A 138 -5.53 -11.09 -6.49
N ASP A 139 -6.62 -10.74 -7.20
CA ASP A 139 -6.96 -9.37 -7.57
C ASP A 139 -8.00 -8.87 -6.54
N TRP A 140 -7.55 -8.03 -5.62
CA TRP A 140 -8.39 -7.45 -4.59
C TRP A 140 -9.41 -6.49 -5.20
N ALA A 141 -10.62 -6.50 -4.68
CA ALA A 141 -11.71 -5.66 -5.17
C ALA A 141 -11.68 -4.29 -4.50
N ASP A 142 -11.64 -3.20 -5.30
CA ASP A 142 -11.80 -1.82 -4.83
C ASP A 142 -10.78 -1.45 -3.73
N GLU A 143 -9.49 -1.63 -4.04
CA GLU A 143 -8.40 -1.19 -3.16
C GLU A 143 -8.44 0.32 -2.97
N GLU A 144 -8.62 1.06 -4.05
CA GLU A 144 -8.59 2.51 -4.12
C GLU A 144 -9.77 3.19 -3.41
N GLY A 145 -10.93 2.55 -3.40
CA GLY A 145 -12.15 3.13 -2.83
C GLY A 145 -12.62 4.40 -3.52
N ALA A 146 -12.21 4.59 -4.76
CA ALA A 146 -12.33 5.87 -5.47
C ALA A 146 -13.76 6.31 -5.73
N ARG A 147 -14.71 5.37 -5.86
CA ARG A 147 -16.11 5.65 -6.16
C ARG A 147 -16.91 6.02 -4.92
N PHE A 148 -16.68 5.34 -3.80
CA PHE A 148 -17.51 5.47 -2.58
C PHE A 148 -16.73 5.97 -1.36
N GLY A 149 -15.43 6.26 -1.49
CA GLY A 149 -14.59 6.72 -0.39
C GLY A 149 -14.30 5.64 0.66
N ARG A 150 -14.29 4.36 0.26
CA ARG A 150 -13.97 3.20 1.09
C ARG A 150 -12.89 2.37 0.43
N SER A 151 -11.62 2.69 0.70
CA SER A 151 -10.46 1.93 0.22
C SER A 151 -10.31 0.58 0.93
N LEU A 152 -9.53 -0.31 0.34
CA LEU A 152 -9.21 -1.66 0.82
C LEU A 152 -10.48 -2.51 1.01
N PHE A 153 -11.50 -2.36 0.15
CA PHE A 153 -12.78 -3.02 0.33
C PHE A 153 -12.63 -4.55 0.38
N GLY A 154 -11.99 -5.12 -0.61
CA GLY A 154 -11.83 -6.57 -0.75
C GLY A 154 -10.93 -7.18 0.31
N SER A 155 -9.76 -6.60 0.53
CA SER A 155 -8.80 -7.09 1.54
C SER A 155 -9.29 -6.89 2.96
N SER A 156 -10.03 -5.81 3.26
CA SER A 156 -10.65 -5.63 4.58
C SER A 156 -11.79 -6.62 4.84
N ALA A 157 -12.55 -7.01 3.81
CA ALA A 157 -13.53 -8.09 3.91
C ALA A 157 -12.86 -9.43 4.20
N PHE A 158 -11.79 -9.74 3.46
CA PHE A 158 -10.95 -10.91 3.71
C PHE A 158 -10.37 -10.90 5.12
N ALA A 159 -9.85 -9.78 5.61
CA ALA A 159 -9.29 -9.65 6.95
C ALA A 159 -10.36 -9.63 8.07
N GLY A 160 -11.64 -9.45 7.74
CA GLY A 160 -12.73 -9.31 8.72
C GLY A 160 -12.74 -7.96 9.42
N SER A 161 -12.05 -6.95 8.88
CA SER A 161 -11.96 -5.59 9.43
C SER A 161 -12.95 -4.60 8.79
N HIS A 162 -13.77 -5.04 7.81
CA HIS A 162 -14.73 -4.20 7.12
C HIS A 162 -15.92 -3.81 8.02
N THR A 163 -16.57 -2.70 7.66
CA THR A 163 -17.73 -2.13 8.39
C THR A 163 -18.89 -1.90 7.42
N ILE A 164 -19.35 -2.99 6.77
CA ILE A 164 -20.30 -2.90 5.64
C ILE A 164 -21.59 -2.18 6.00
N ASP A 165 -22.12 -2.33 7.22
CA ASP A 165 -23.37 -1.67 7.62
C ASP A 165 -23.26 -0.14 7.60
N ALA A 166 -22.09 0.40 7.93
CA ALA A 166 -21.83 1.83 7.84
C ALA A 166 -21.55 2.30 6.40
N ASP A 167 -21.02 1.41 5.56
CA ASP A 167 -20.56 1.74 4.21
C ASP A 167 -21.65 1.55 3.15
N ARG A 168 -22.63 0.62 3.34
CA ARG A 168 -23.68 0.31 2.33
C ARG A 168 -24.46 1.52 1.84
N VAL A 169 -24.63 2.53 2.69
CA VAL A 169 -25.38 3.78 2.40
C VAL A 169 -24.55 4.87 1.76
N ARG A 170 -23.22 4.68 1.63
CA ARG A 170 -22.36 5.64 0.92
C ARG A 170 -22.82 5.78 -0.52
N THR A 171 -22.80 6.97 -1.03
CA THR A 171 -23.21 7.27 -2.41
C THR A 171 -22.07 7.81 -3.24
N ASP A 172 -22.06 7.45 -4.51
CA ASP A 172 -21.21 8.10 -5.51
C ASP A 172 -21.77 9.48 -5.89
N ARG A 173 -21.13 10.14 -6.85
CA ARG A 173 -21.51 11.50 -7.31
C ARG A 173 -22.87 11.52 -8.04
N GLU A 174 -23.28 10.39 -8.59
CA GLU A 174 -24.56 10.20 -9.29
C GLU A 174 -25.69 9.79 -8.35
N GLY A 175 -25.41 9.59 -7.05
CA GLY A 175 -26.38 9.18 -6.04
C GLY A 175 -26.61 7.67 -5.96
N THR A 176 -25.84 6.84 -6.67
CA THR A 176 -25.88 5.38 -6.55
C THR A 176 -25.28 4.97 -5.21
N THR A 177 -25.96 4.12 -4.45
CA THR A 177 -25.37 3.58 -3.20
C THR A 177 -24.33 2.51 -3.47
N LEU A 178 -23.39 2.31 -2.54
CA LEU A 178 -22.43 1.19 -2.60
C LEU A 178 -23.18 -0.16 -2.70
N GLU A 179 -24.22 -0.36 -1.90
CA GLU A 179 -25.03 -1.57 -1.95
C GLU A 179 -25.61 -1.83 -3.35
N ALA A 180 -26.19 -0.81 -3.99
CA ALA A 180 -26.73 -0.96 -5.34
C ALA A 180 -25.65 -1.26 -6.39
N ALA A 181 -24.46 -0.66 -6.26
CA ALA A 181 -23.34 -0.93 -7.16
C ALA A 181 -22.82 -2.36 -6.99
N LEU A 182 -22.69 -2.85 -5.77
CA LEU A 182 -22.28 -4.22 -5.44
C LEU A 182 -23.27 -5.25 -6.00
N GLN A 183 -24.57 -5.03 -5.75
CA GLN A 183 -25.65 -5.89 -6.30
C GLN A 183 -25.62 -5.90 -7.83
N GLY A 184 -25.38 -4.76 -8.47
CA GLY A 184 -25.21 -4.65 -9.93
C GLY A 184 -24.05 -5.46 -10.48
N CYS A 185 -23.04 -5.76 -9.64
CA CYS A 185 -21.91 -6.65 -9.95
C CYS A 185 -22.10 -8.09 -9.44
N GLY A 186 -23.28 -8.44 -8.93
CA GLY A 186 -23.58 -9.79 -8.45
C GLY A 186 -23.09 -10.10 -7.04
N VAL A 187 -22.69 -9.08 -6.27
CA VAL A 187 -22.20 -9.22 -4.88
C VAL A 187 -23.39 -9.11 -3.91
N ASP A 188 -23.53 -10.11 -3.07
CA ASP A 188 -24.47 -10.10 -1.96
C ASP A 188 -23.82 -9.42 -0.74
N VAL A 189 -24.29 -8.22 -0.42
CA VAL A 189 -23.73 -7.35 0.63
C VAL A 189 -23.75 -8.03 2.00
N ASP A 190 -24.76 -8.85 2.30
CA ASP A 190 -24.90 -9.51 3.60
C ASP A 190 -23.92 -10.69 3.77
N ARG A 191 -23.28 -11.13 2.67
CA ARG A 191 -22.33 -12.24 2.67
C ARG A 191 -20.85 -11.81 2.56
N ILE A 192 -20.57 -10.56 2.41
CA ILE A 192 -19.18 -10.03 2.20
C ILE A 192 -18.20 -10.59 3.24
N GLY A 193 -18.62 -10.69 4.52
CA GLY A 193 -17.79 -11.25 5.59
C GLY A 193 -17.38 -12.71 5.40
N GLU A 194 -18.02 -13.48 4.51
CA GLU A 194 -17.61 -14.86 4.21
C GLU A 194 -16.28 -14.93 3.44
N SER A 195 -15.80 -13.82 2.89
CA SER A 195 -14.47 -13.70 2.26
C SER A 195 -13.32 -14.16 3.18
N CYS A 196 -13.48 -14.06 4.51
CA CYS A 196 -12.51 -14.56 5.48
C CYS A 196 -12.25 -16.08 5.39
N ARG A 197 -13.13 -16.86 4.73
CA ARG A 197 -12.91 -18.30 4.50
C ARG A 197 -11.70 -18.57 3.61
N GLU A 198 -11.29 -17.60 2.80
CA GLU A 198 -10.12 -17.68 1.93
C GLU A 198 -8.77 -17.67 2.67
N GLN A 199 -8.77 -17.31 3.97
CA GLN A 199 -7.56 -17.27 4.82
C GLN A 199 -6.95 -18.66 5.07
N LYS A 200 -7.70 -19.74 4.83
CA LYS A 200 -7.28 -21.09 5.17
C LYS A 200 -5.97 -21.47 4.48
N ASN A 201 -5.03 -22.01 5.26
CA ASN A 201 -3.73 -22.52 4.83
C ASN A 201 -2.75 -21.49 4.25
N ILE A 202 -3.05 -20.19 4.31
CA ILE A 202 -2.12 -19.15 3.85
C ILE A 202 -0.94 -19.07 4.82
N ALA A 203 0.25 -19.26 4.30
CA ALA A 203 1.50 -19.22 5.06
C ALA A 203 2.33 -17.96 4.80
N ALA A 204 2.14 -17.29 3.66
CA ALA A 204 2.73 -16.01 3.35
C ALA A 204 1.95 -15.26 2.26
N TYR A 205 2.12 -13.94 2.25
CA TYR A 205 1.59 -13.02 1.24
C TYR A 205 2.70 -12.14 0.70
N LEU A 206 2.77 -12.01 -0.62
CA LEU A 206 3.74 -11.17 -1.33
C LEU A 206 3.01 -10.18 -2.23
N GLU A 207 3.48 -8.93 -2.25
CA GLU A 207 2.94 -7.90 -3.14
C GLU A 207 4.05 -7.12 -3.82
N LEU A 208 3.95 -6.94 -5.14
CA LEU A 208 4.78 -6.04 -5.92
C LEU A 208 3.98 -4.78 -6.23
N HIS A 209 4.54 -3.61 -5.93
CA HIS A 209 3.88 -2.34 -6.18
C HIS A 209 4.84 -1.26 -6.64
N ILE A 210 4.35 -0.18 -7.24
CA ILE A 210 5.14 1.03 -7.45
C ILE A 210 5.32 1.76 -6.11
N GLU A 211 6.42 2.52 -5.98
CA GLU A 211 6.71 3.27 -4.73
C GLU A 211 5.67 4.34 -4.41
N GLN A 212 5.04 4.90 -5.43
CA GLN A 212 4.14 6.06 -5.33
C GLN A 212 4.81 7.30 -4.68
N GLY A 213 6.13 7.34 -4.70
CA GLY A 213 6.94 8.35 -4.05
C GLY A 213 8.26 8.60 -4.78
N PRO A 214 9.02 9.64 -4.39
CA PRO A 214 10.21 10.09 -5.12
C PRO A 214 11.53 9.55 -4.56
N ILE A 215 11.50 8.62 -3.58
CA ILE A 215 12.71 8.28 -2.81
C ILE A 215 13.65 7.42 -3.65
N LEU A 216 13.14 6.37 -4.30
CA LEU A 216 13.96 5.49 -5.13
C LEU A 216 14.58 6.22 -6.32
N GLU A 217 13.82 7.13 -6.96
CA GLU A 217 14.34 7.95 -8.03
C GLU A 217 15.47 8.86 -7.54
N LYS A 218 15.27 9.52 -6.41
CA LYS A 218 16.30 10.38 -5.77
C LYS A 218 17.55 9.60 -5.38
N LEU A 219 17.39 8.35 -4.93
CA LEU A 219 18.50 7.46 -4.58
C LEU A 219 19.11 6.76 -5.80
N GLN A 220 18.52 6.92 -6.98
CA GLN A 220 18.91 6.22 -8.21
C GLN A 220 18.89 4.68 -8.05
N LYS A 221 17.91 4.17 -7.30
CA LYS A 221 17.74 2.73 -7.06
C LYS A 221 16.46 2.23 -7.73
N PRO A 222 16.50 1.06 -8.38
CA PRO A 222 15.33 0.53 -9.10
C PRO A 222 14.27 -0.05 -8.16
N LEU A 223 14.70 -0.68 -7.05
CA LEU A 223 13.86 -1.49 -6.18
C LEU A 223 14.13 -1.21 -4.70
N ALA A 224 13.10 -1.45 -3.88
CA ALA A 224 13.22 -1.47 -2.42
C ALA A 224 12.39 -2.60 -1.82
N VAL A 225 12.82 -3.09 -0.65
CA VAL A 225 11.95 -3.90 0.21
C VAL A 225 11.15 -2.99 1.13
N VAL A 226 9.88 -3.31 1.34
CA VAL A 226 8.99 -2.55 2.23
C VAL A 226 9.01 -3.18 3.62
N GLN A 227 9.33 -2.35 4.63
CA GLN A 227 9.43 -2.78 6.03
C GLN A 227 8.08 -2.91 6.72
N GLY A 228 7.03 -2.30 6.15
CA GLY A 228 5.69 -2.23 6.70
C GLY A 228 4.97 -0.96 6.29
N THR A 229 3.74 -0.80 6.75
CA THR A 229 2.92 0.39 6.50
C THR A 229 2.95 1.30 7.72
N LYS A 230 3.19 2.59 7.50
CA LYS A 230 3.21 3.58 8.57
C LYS A 230 1.86 3.64 9.29
N GLY A 231 1.92 3.75 10.61
CA GLY A 231 0.80 4.19 11.41
C GLY A 231 0.42 5.63 11.11
N VAL A 232 -0.81 6.00 11.38
CA VAL A 232 -1.35 7.33 11.13
C VAL A 232 -2.09 7.84 12.34
N GLU A 233 -1.84 9.08 12.73
CA GLU A 233 -2.62 9.86 13.68
C GLU A 233 -3.20 11.09 12.98
N ARG A 234 -4.54 11.16 12.89
CA ARG A 234 -5.29 12.27 12.30
C ARG A 234 -6.15 12.98 13.33
N TRP A 235 -5.97 14.29 13.45
CA TRP A 235 -6.64 15.07 14.47
C TRP A 235 -7.20 16.38 13.88
N ALA A 236 -8.36 16.78 14.38
CA ALA A 236 -8.87 18.15 14.27
C ALA A 236 -8.42 18.91 15.52
N ILE A 237 -7.91 20.12 15.33
CA ILE A 237 -7.39 20.98 16.41
C ILE A 237 -8.08 22.33 16.28
N THR A 238 -8.75 22.77 17.34
CA THR A 238 -9.45 24.04 17.40
C THR A 238 -8.84 24.94 18.46
N PHE A 239 -8.37 26.13 18.04
CA PHE A 239 -7.94 27.18 18.94
C PHE A 239 -9.09 28.16 19.16
N HIS A 240 -9.32 28.52 20.43
CA HIS A 240 -10.33 29.47 20.86
C HIS A 240 -9.67 30.70 21.48
N GLY A 241 -9.80 31.81 20.82
CA GLY A 241 -9.33 33.14 21.25
C GLY A 241 -10.49 34.10 21.48
N GLN A 242 -10.38 35.31 20.95
CA GLN A 242 -11.42 36.34 21.06
C GLN A 242 -11.48 37.20 19.83
N GLU A 243 -12.65 37.28 19.21
CA GLU A 243 -12.92 38.22 18.12
C GLU A 243 -12.77 39.65 18.62
N ALA A 244 -12.09 40.49 17.85
CA ALA A 244 -11.86 41.88 18.19
C ALA A 244 -11.59 42.70 16.91
N HIS A 245 -11.78 44.01 16.97
CA HIS A 245 -11.53 44.89 15.83
C HIS A 245 -10.00 45.00 15.56
N SER A 246 -9.55 44.70 14.36
CA SER A 246 -8.12 44.63 14.00
C SER A 246 -7.38 45.97 14.11
N GLY A 247 -8.07 47.09 13.88
CA GLY A 247 -7.48 48.44 13.92
C GLY A 247 -7.49 49.10 15.30
N SER A 248 -8.40 48.72 16.22
CA SER A 248 -8.53 49.36 17.53
C SER A 248 -8.08 48.51 18.70
N THR A 249 -7.85 47.19 18.51
CA THR A 249 -7.39 46.31 19.58
C THR A 249 -5.86 46.29 19.63
N PRO A 250 -5.23 46.82 20.70
CA PRO A 250 -3.79 46.79 20.85
C PRO A 250 -3.21 45.37 20.78
N MET A 251 -2.01 45.19 20.21
CA MET A 251 -1.35 43.88 20.10
C MET A 251 -1.30 43.11 21.42
N ALA A 252 -0.93 43.83 22.51
CA ALA A 252 -0.88 43.23 23.83
C ALA A 252 -2.23 42.80 24.42
N ALA A 253 -3.35 43.21 23.86
CA ALA A 253 -4.69 42.82 24.31
C ALA A 253 -5.33 41.68 23.49
N ARG A 254 -4.73 41.30 22.35
CA ARG A 254 -5.29 40.28 21.43
C ARG A 254 -5.24 38.89 22.03
N ARG A 255 -6.23 38.08 21.69
CA ARG A 255 -6.29 36.64 21.90
C ARG A 255 -6.53 36.00 20.53
N ASP A 256 -5.44 35.87 19.77
CA ASP A 256 -5.49 35.55 18.34
C ASP A 256 -5.34 34.03 18.12
N ALA A 257 -6.45 33.37 17.81
CA ALA A 257 -6.50 31.93 17.57
C ALA A 257 -5.71 31.52 16.32
N LEU A 258 -5.62 32.36 15.29
CA LEU A 258 -4.82 32.09 14.11
C LEU A 258 -3.33 32.15 14.40
N ALA A 259 -2.90 33.13 15.22
CA ALA A 259 -1.48 33.22 15.60
C ALA A 259 -1.01 31.96 16.35
N ALA A 260 -1.84 31.44 17.27
CA ALA A 260 -1.53 30.19 17.98
C ALA A 260 -1.46 29.00 17.02
N ALA A 261 -2.43 28.85 16.11
CA ALA A 261 -2.47 27.79 15.10
C ALA A 261 -1.28 27.86 14.12
N ALA A 262 -0.88 29.07 13.69
CA ALA A 262 0.25 29.29 12.80
C ALA A 262 1.57 28.89 13.45
N LYS A 263 1.79 29.21 14.74
CA LYS A 263 2.97 28.75 15.50
C LYS A 263 3.03 27.23 15.55
N LEU A 264 1.91 26.55 15.83
CA LEU A 264 1.86 25.10 15.81
C LEU A 264 2.19 24.54 14.42
N ALA A 265 1.64 25.11 13.34
CA ALA A 265 1.91 24.66 11.98
C ALA A 265 3.40 24.74 11.61
N LEU A 266 4.10 25.73 12.10
CA LEU A 266 5.54 25.85 11.93
C LEU A 266 6.31 24.84 12.79
N GLU A 267 5.86 24.53 14.00
CA GLU A 267 6.51 23.62 14.95
C GLU A 267 6.34 22.13 14.57
N ILE A 268 5.23 21.75 13.93
CA ILE A 268 5.00 20.36 13.46
C ILE A 268 6.13 19.84 12.57
N ARG A 269 6.71 20.70 11.74
CA ARG A 269 7.79 20.32 10.82
C ARG A 269 9.11 19.97 11.56
N PRO A 270 9.63 20.78 12.51
CA PRO A 270 10.73 20.38 13.37
C PRO A 270 10.49 19.09 14.16
N ILE A 271 9.26 18.90 14.70
CA ILE A 271 8.89 17.65 15.42
C ILE A 271 9.12 16.44 14.50
N ALA A 272 8.53 16.43 13.33
CA ALA A 272 8.69 15.31 12.40
C ALA A 272 10.14 15.10 11.93
N ARG A 273 10.90 16.18 11.74
CA ARG A 273 12.30 16.11 11.27
C ARG A 273 13.29 15.51 12.26
N LYS A 274 12.91 15.33 13.53
CA LYS A 274 13.75 14.61 14.51
C LYS A 274 13.93 13.14 14.12
N HIS A 275 13.02 12.59 13.34
CA HIS A 275 12.99 11.20 12.92
C HIS A 275 13.04 11.13 11.39
N SER A 276 13.95 10.32 10.86
CA SER A 276 14.32 10.33 9.44
C SER A 276 13.20 9.89 8.49
N GLN A 277 12.29 9.07 8.99
CA GLN A 277 11.19 8.49 8.18
C GLN A 277 9.81 9.08 8.52
N SER A 278 9.70 9.93 9.55
CA SER A 278 8.44 10.54 9.95
C SER A 278 7.99 11.62 8.98
N VAL A 279 6.68 11.72 8.81
CA VAL A 279 6.05 12.84 8.09
C VAL A 279 4.92 13.42 8.92
N ALA A 280 4.74 14.75 8.86
CA ALA A 280 3.63 15.42 9.50
C ALA A 280 3.18 16.65 8.71
N THR A 281 1.87 16.85 8.63
CA THR A 281 1.25 17.91 7.84
C THR A 281 0.05 18.51 8.55
N MET A 282 -0.01 19.84 8.62
CA MET A 282 -1.25 20.55 8.91
C MET A 282 -1.95 20.90 7.59
N GLY A 283 -3.05 20.19 7.27
CA GLY A 283 -3.62 20.13 5.92
C GLY A 283 -4.74 21.13 5.65
N SER A 284 -5.34 21.72 6.68
CA SER A 284 -6.43 22.69 6.51
C SER A 284 -6.41 23.75 7.60
N VAL A 285 -6.91 24.94 7.26
CA VAL A 285 -7.12 26.05 8.21
C VAL A 285 -8.45 26.71 7.87
N LYS A 286 -9.31 26.87 8.87
CA LYS A 286 -10.55 27.68 8.79
C LYS A 286 -10.55 28.68 9.93
N THR A 287 -10.83 29.95 9.61
CA THR A 287 -10.83 31.06 10.59
C THR A 287 -12.21 31.67 10.72
N PHE A 288 -12.54 32.08 11.94
CA PHE A 288 -13.81 32.77 12.25
C PHE A 288 -13.52 34.05 13.02
N PRO A 289 -14.08 35.21 12.59
CA PRO A 289 -15.09 35.35 11.54
C PRO A 289 -14.53 35.31 10.11
N GLY A 290 -13.22 35.21 9.88
CA GLY A 290 -12.61 35.08 8.54
C GLY A 290 -12.71 36.38 7.71
N ILE A 291 -12.68 37.53 8.35
CA ILE A 291 -12.73 38.85 7.70
C ILE A 291 -11.49 39.67 8.02
N VAL A 292 -11.09 40.53 7.11
CA VAL A 292 -9.82 41.30 7.16
C VAL A 292 -9.73 42.27 8.33
N THR A 293 -10.88 42.74 8.83
CA THR A 293 -10.95 43.74 9.88
C THR A 293 -11.13 43.19 11.30
N ALA A 294 -11.03 41.88 11.48
CA ALA A 294 -11.17 41.24 12.79
C ALA A 294 -9.94 40.37 13.17
N VAL A 295 -9.62 40.38 14.46
CA VAL A 295 -8.77 39.37 15.08
C VAL A 295 -9.52 38.05 15.08
N VAL A 296 -8.85 36.95 14.76
CA VAL A 296 -9.47 35.62 14.66
C VAL A 296 -9.78 35.07 16.06
N GLY A 297 -11.06 34.88 16.32
CA GLY A 297 -11.56 34.36 17.60
C GLY A 297 -11.58 32.83 17.66
N ARG A 298 -11.72 32.15 16.52
CA ARG A 298 -11.66 30.69 16.44
C ARG A 298 -10.90 30.26 15.17
N CYS A 299 -9.97 29.32 15.33
CA CYS A 299 -9.21 28.73 14.22
C CYS A 299 -9.30 27.21 14.30
N GLU A 300 -9.85 26.58 13.27
CA GLU A 300 -9.95 25.14 13.10
C GLU A 300 -8.87 24.68 12.12
N THR A 301 -8.13 23.61 12.47
CA THR A 301 -7.08 23.06 11.63
C THR A 301 -7.04 21.53 11.76
N THR A 302 -6.34 20.85 10.85
CA THR A 302 -6.16 19.40 10.87
C THR A 302 -4.68 19.06 10.89
N LEU A 303 -4.34 17.94 11.55
CA LEU A 303 -3.01 17.37 11.64
C LEU A 303 -3.05 15.92 11.16
N ASP A 304 -2.12 15.54 10.28
CA ASP A 304 -1.82 14.16 9.87
C ASP A 304 -0.36 13.89 10.21
N MET A 305 -0.09 12.84 11.00
CA MET A 305 1.24 12.38 11.40
C MET A 305 1.40 10.91 11.06
N ARG A 306 2.58 10.50 10.57
CA ARG A 306 2.85 9.11 10.18
C ARG A 306 4.27 8.69 10.52
N ASP A 307 4.39 7.48 11.08
CA ASP A 307 5.66 6.78 11.28
C ASP A 307 5.44 5.26 11.30
N LEU A 308 6.50 4.48 11.05
CA LEU A 308 6.47 3.02 11.15
C LEU A 308 6.64 2.54 12.59
N ASP A 309 7.21 3.35 13.47
CA ASP A 309 7.38 3.06 14.89
C ASP A 309 6.27 3.71 15.72
N ALA A 310 5.52 2.87 16.46
CA ALA A 310 4.41 3.33 17.30
C ALA A 310 4.87 4.26 18.44
N GLY A 311 6.08 4.03 18.99
CA GLY A 311 6.67 4.86 20.03
C GLY A 311 7.01 6.25 19.51
N ILE A 312 7.62 6.32 18.32
CA ILE A 312 7.94 7.60 17.65
C ILE A 312 6.64 8.35 17.32
N LEU A 313 5.63 7.66 16.79
CA LEU A 313 4.34 8.27 16.46
C LEU A 313 3.66 8.86 17.70
N ALA A 314 3.68 8.12 18.82
CA ALA A 314 3.15 8.60 20.11
C ALA A 314 3.96 9.77 20.67
N GLU A 315 5.28 9.76 20.53
CA GLU A 315 6.16 10.87 20.94
C GLU A 315 5.86 12.15 20.15
N MET A 316 5.78 12.05 18.82
CA MET A 316 5.43 13.18 17.96
C MET A 316 4.06 13.79 18.33
N LEU A 317 3.06 12.92 18.59
CA LEU A 317 1.73 13.38 19.01
C LEU A 317 1.76 14.10 20.36
N ARG A 318 2.53 13.58 21.32
CA ARG A 318 2.72 14.22 22.65
C ARG A 318 3.37 15.59 22.47
N GLU A 319 4.46 15.69 21.72
CA GLU A 319 5.14 16.96 21.48
C GLU A 319 4.26 17.99 20.77
N ALA A 320 3.45 17.56 19.81
CA ALA A 320 2.50 18.42 19.12
C ALA A 320 1.43 18.98 20.09
N ARG A 321 0.93 18.14 21.01
CA ARG A 321 -0.02 18.58 22.04
C ARG A 321 0.61 19.61 22.98
N GLU A 322 1.81 19.32 23.53
CA GLU A 322 2.55 20.24 24.40
C GLU A 322 2.85 21.58 23.70
N ALA A 323 3.22 21.53 22.42
CA ALA A 323 3.43 22.73 21.62
C ALA A 323 2.13 23.54 21.42
N SER A 324 1.02 22.87 21.17
CA SER A 324 -0.28 23.52 21.00
C SER A 324 -0.74 24.23 22.27
N GLU A 325 -0.57 23.60 23.43
CA GLU A 325 -0.90 24.20 24.74
C GLU A 325 0.01 25.41 25.04
N ARG A 326 1.29 25.29 24.77
CA ARG A 326 2.26 26.40 24.92
C ARG A 326 1.87 27.59 24.07
N PHE A 327 1.58 27.38 22.76
CA PHE A 327 1.23 28.46 21.86
C PHE A 327 -0.16 29.05 22.15
N ALA A 328 -1.11 28.22 22.57
CA ALA A 328 -2.39 28.70 23.06
C ALA A 328 -2.19 29.62 24.29
N GLY A 329 -1.32 29.22 25.25
CA GLY A 329 -0.98 30.03 26.40
C GLY A 329 -0.32 31.38 26.04
N GLU A 330 0.66 31.37 25.12
CA GLU A 330 1.30 32.59 24.63
C GLU A 330 0.31 33.60 24.03
N GLU A 331 -0.66 33.09 23.26
CA GLU A 331 -1.72 33.91 22.64
C GLU A 331 -2.96 34.08 23.55
N ARG A 332 -2.92 33.58 24.77
CA ARG A 332 -4.04 33.61 25.75
C ARG A 332 -5.32 32.98 25.19
N CYS A 333 -5.16 31.95 24.38
CA CYS A 333 -6.21 31.10 23.80
C CYS A 333 -6.34 29.81 24.61
N SER A 334 -7.36 29.03 24.31
CA SER A 334 -7.44 27.60 24.65
C SER A 334 -7.37 26.76 23.38
N VAL A 335 -7.04 25.47 23.55
CA VAL A 335 -6.96 24.50 22.44
C VAL A 335 -7.73 23.25 22.76
N GLU A 336 -8.45 22.75 21.77
CA GLU A 336 -9.18 21.49 21.80
C GLU A 336 -8.69 20.53 20.72
N TRP A 337 -8.63 19.21 21.04
CA TRP A 337 -8.24 18.16 20.12
C TRP A 337 -9.36 17.14 19.97
N SER A 338 -9.75 16.85 18.74
CA SER A 338 -10.73 15.81 18.39
C SER A 338 -10.10 14.82 17.43
N LYS A 339 -10.11 13.53 17.79
CA LYS A 339 -9.57 12.49 16.91
C LYS A 339 -10.47 12.33 15.69
N ILE A 340 -9.88 12.40 14.48
CA ILE A 340 -10.56 12.10 13.22
C ILE A 340 -10.43 10.61 12.94
N TRP A 341 -9.20 10.09 13.01
CA TRP A 341 -8.91 8.70 12.68
C TRP A 341 -7.48 8.34 13.11
N SER A 342 -7.24 7.07 13.37
CA SER A 342 -5.89 6.52 13.59
C SER A 342 -5.80 5.07 13.17
N ILE A 343 -4.59 4.65 12.80
CA ILE A 343 -4.22 3.26 12.59
C ILE A 343 -2.81 3.04 13.15
N GLU A 344 -2.62 1.93 13.87
CA GLU A 344 -1.32 1.54 14.36
C GLU A 344 -0.37 1.18 13.21
N PRO A 345 0.94 1.37 13.36
CA PRO A 345 1.91 0.86 12.38
C PRO A 345 1.75 -0.64 12.17
N ILE A 346 1.92 -1.07 10.93
CA ILE A 346 1.79 -2.48 10.55
C ILE A 346 3.14 -2.95 10.00
N PRO A 347 4.05 -3.46 10.85
CA PRO A 347 5.34 -3.99 10.40
C PRO A 347 5.13 -5.29 9.62
N PHE A 348 5.94 -5.50 8.58
CA PHE A 348 5.96 -6.74 7.82
C PHE A 348 6.88 -7.78 8.44
N HIS A 349 6.82 -9.02 7.92
CA HIS A 349 7.50 -10.16 8.54
C HIS A 349 9.02 -10.09 8.30
N PRO A 350 9.87 -10.15 9.35
CA PRO A 350 11.30 -9.92 9.21
C PRO A 350 12.01 -10.94 8.29
N ASP A 351 11.63 -12.22 8.33
CA ASP A 351 12.24 -13.23 7.47
C ASP A 351 11.88 -12.99 6.01
N LEU A 352 10.65 -12.58 5.70
CA LEU A 352 10.24 -12.24 4.33
C LEU A 352 10.90 -10.95 3.85
N ILE A 353 11.11 -9.96 4.73
CA ILE A 353 11.90 -8.77 4.41
C ILE A 353 13.31 -9.16 4.01
N GLN A 354 13.96 -10.05 4.76
CA GLN A 354 15.30 -10.54 4.42
C GLN A 354 15.32 -11.25 3.07
N LEU A 355 14.39 -12.19 2.81
CA LEU A 355 14.31 -12.89 1.53
C LEU A 355 14.06 -11.94 0.36
N CYS A 356 13.23 -10.89 0.57
CA CYS A 356 12.97 -9.87 -0.43
C CYS A 356 14.22 -9.04 -0.72
N GLU A 357 14.96 -8.63 0.31
CA GLU A 357 16.23 -7.91 0.16
C GLU A 357 17.25 -8.73 -0.62
N GLU A 358 17.42 -10.01 -0.28
CA GLU A 358 18.29 -10.93 -1.02
C GLU A 358 17.90 -11.04 -2.50
N ALA A 359 16.59 -11.22 -2.80
CA ALA A 359 16.09 -11.30 -4.17
C ALA A 359 16.36 -10.02 -4.98
N ILE A 360 16.21 -8.86 -4.34
CA ILE A 360 16.53 -7.56 -4.94
C ILE A 360 18.02 -7.44 -5.21
N VAL A 361 18.89 -7.74 -4.23
CA VAL A 361 20.35 -7.66 -4.37
C VAL A 361 20.85 -8.59 -5.47
N GLU A 362 20.34 -9.81 -5.54
CA GLU A 362 20.70 -10.78 -6.60
C GLU A 362 20.27 -10.33 -8.00
N THR A 363 19.30 -9.46 -8.11
CA THR A 363 18.76 -8.98 -9.40
C THR A 363 19.32 -7.63 -9.80
N ALA A 364 19.31 -6.67 -8.87
CA ALA A 364 19.67 -5.28 -9.13
C ALA A 364 21.03 -4.87 -8.53
N GLY A 365 21.67 -5.75 -7.76
CA GLY A 365 22.99 -5.49 -7.13
C GLY A 365 22.91 -4.64 -5.87
N VAL A 366 21.77 -4.02 -5.59
CA VAL A 366 21.57 -3.10 -4.46
C VAL A 366 20.11 -3.10 -4.02
N SER A 367 19.87 -3.04 -2.72
CA SER A 367 18.56 -2.87 -2.13
C SER A 367 18.46 -1.60 -1.29
N GLU A 368 17.25 -1.14 -1.04
CA GLU A 368 16.89 -0.11 -0.07
C GLU A 368 15.75 -0.64 0.80
N GLN A 369 15.64 -0.16 2.02
CA GLN A 369 14.53 -0.48 2.90
C GLN A 369 13.68 0.77 3.12
N LEU A 370 12.41 0.71 2.76
CA LEU A 370 11.47 1.83 2.85
C LEU A 370 10.19 1.41 3.58
N PRO A 371 9.59 2.28 4.38
CA PRO A 371 8.21 2.08 4.82
C PRO A 371 7.23 2.50 3.72
N SER A 372 6.07 1.85 3.64
CA SER A 372 4.97 2.37 2.84
C SER A 372 4.27 3.53 3.55
N GLY A 373 4.13 4.64 2.85
CA GLY A 373 3.32 5.79 3.29
C GLY A 373 1.82 5.57 3.09
N PRO A 374 1.36 5.12 1.90
CA PRO A 374 -0.03 4.72 1.68
C PRO A 374 -0.33 3.36 2.33
N LEU A 375 -1.64 3.09 2.50
CA LEU A 375 -2.14 1.76 2.82
C LEU A 375 -2.22 0.95 1.53
N HIS A 376 -1.95 -0.36 1.63
CA HIS A 376 -2.10 -1.34 0.56
C HIS A 376 -2.83 -2.56 1.09
N ASP A 377 -3.31 -3.42 0.23
CA ASP A 377 -3.96 -4.68 0.62
C ASP A 377 -3.07 -5.55 1.53
N ALA A 378 -1.76 -5.51 1.31
CA ALA A 378 -0.76 -6.13 2.18
C ALA A 378 -0.90 -5.74 3.66
N ALA A 379 -1.35 -4.52 3.96
CA ALA A 379 -1.56 -4.07 5.33
C ALA A 379 -2.70 -4.83 6.01
N GLU A 380 -3.82 -5.06 5.30
CA GLU A 380 -4.95 -5.83 5.84
C GLU A 380 -4.58 -7.30 6.04
N VAL A 381 -3.80 -7.87 5.13
CA VAL A 381 -3.31 -9.26 5.24
C VAL A 381 -2.34 -9.40 6.42
N ALA A 382 -1.41 -8.46 6.58
CA ALA A 382 -0.46 -8.47 7.70
C ALA A 382 -1.14 -8.31 9.06
N ARG A 383 -2.19 -7.47 9.16
CA ARG A 383 -2.95 -7.22 10.41
C ARG A 383 -3.57 -8.47 11.02
N ILE A 384 -3.92 -9.45 10.22
CA ILE A 384 -4.49 -10.72 10.72
C ILE A 384 -3.40 -11.77 11.02
N GLY A 385 -2.12 -11.37 11.01
CA GLY A 385 -0.99 -12.21 11.39
C GLY A 385 -0.46 -13.13 10.28
N ILE A 386 -0.87 -12.95 9.04
CA ILE A 386 -0.28 -13.65 7.90
C ILE A 386 1.08 -13.00 7.58
N PRO A 387 2.18 -13.78 7.58
CA PRO A 387 3.50 -13.29 7.17
C PRO A 387 3.44 -12.58 5.82
N THR A 388 3.83 -11.31 5.77
CA THR A 388 3.64 -10.44 4.61
C THR A 388 4.90 -9.66 4.30
N VAL A 389 5.19 -9.43 3.01
CA VAL A 389 6.19 -8.46 2.54
C VAL A 389 5.74 -7.85 1.22
N MET A 390 6.14 -6.60 1.00
CA MET A 390 6.01 -5.92 -0.29
C MET A 390 7.37 -5.57 -0.88
N MET A 391 7.40 -5.49 -2.20
CA MET A 391 8.52 -4.97 -2.97
C MET A 391 8.08 -3.73 -3.73
N PHE A 392 8.84 -2.63 -3.63
CA PHE A 392 8.61 -1.44 -4.44
C PHE A 392 9.51 -1.39 -5.67
N VAL A 393 8.94 -0.91 -6.79
CA VAL A 393 9.68 -0.41 -7.94
C VAL A 393 9.57 1.10 -8.00
N GLN A 394 10.64 1.75 -8.47
CA GLN A 394 10.76 3.20 -8.57
C GLN A 394 9.59 3.82 -9.34
N SER A 395 9.08 4.96 -8.85
CA SER A 395 8.13 5.82 -9.57
C SER A 395 8.83 7.05 -10.12
N LEU A 396 8.68 7.34 -11.43
CA LEU A 396 9.26 8.53 -12.05
C LEU A 396 8.54 9.79 -11.54
N ASN A 397 9.32 10.79 -11.17
CA ASN A 397 8.88 12.05 -10.56
C ASN A 397 8.08 11.83 -9.25
N GLY A 398 8.09 10.63 -8.68
CA GLY A 398 7.30 10.27 -7.50
C GLY A 398 5.79 10.34 -7.73
N LEU A 399 5.34 10.21 -8.97
CA LEU A 399 3.93 10.34 -9.34
C LEU A 399 3.19 9.02 -9.18
N SER A 400 2.00 9.10 -8.57
CA SER A 400 0.93 8.11 -8.60
C SER A 400 -0.41 8.82 -8.58
N HIS A 401 -1.52 8.09 -8.81
CA HIS A 401 -2.87 8.65 -8.93
C HIS A 401 -2.94 9.78 -9.99
N ASN A 402 -2.16 9.64 -11.05
CA ASN A 402 -1.99 10.63 -12.09
C ASN A 402 -1.76 9.95 -13.44
N ARG A 403 -2.35 10.50 -14.51
CA ARG A 403 -2.15 9.99 -15.88
C ARG A 403 -0.69 9.97 -16.35
N ALA A 404 0.16 10.78 -15.72
CA ALA A 404 1.61 10.86 -16.02
C ALA A 404 2.45 9.89 -15.17
N GLU A 405 1.80 9.03 -14.36
CA GLU A 405 2.48 7.94 -13.65
C GLU A 405 3.25 7.06 -14.62
N ASP A 406 4.52 6.84 -14.31
CA ASP A 406 5.38 6.02 -15.14
C ASP A 406 6.57 5.44 -14.33
N THR A 407 7.20 4.44 -14.92
CA THR A 407 8.40 3.78 -14.38
C THR A 407 9.29 3.37 -15.54
N ASN A 408 10.60 3.38 -15.32
CA ASN A 408 11.56 2.87 -16.30
C ASN A 408 11.26 1.39 -16.59
N ARG A 409 11.02 1.03 -17.85
CA ARG A 409 10.70 -0.34 -18.27
C ARG A 409 11.75 -1.37 -17.82
N ALA A 410 13.03 -1.00 -17.81
CA ALA A 410 14.09 -1.86 -17.31
C ALA A 410 13.95 -2.12 -15.80
N HIS A 411 13.45 -1.16 -15.01
CA HIS A 411 13.18 -1.36 -13.60
C HIS A 411 11.96 -2.27 -13.38
N ILE A 412 10.93 -2.19 -14.24
CA ILE A 412 9.81 -3.15 -14.22
C ILE A 412 10.31 -4.56 -14.53
N GLU A 413 11.18 -4.72 -15.53
CA GLU A 413 11.77 -6.03 -15.85
C GLU A 413 12.56 -6.59 -14.65
N GLN A 414 13.38 -5.76 -14.02
CA GLN A 414 14.11 -6.15 -12.80
C GLN A 414 13.15 -6.51 -11.64
N ALA A 415 12.08 -5.74 -11.45
CA ALA A 415 11.08 -6.01 -10.42
C ALA A 415 10.40 -7.37 -10.60
N VAL A 416 10.00 -7.72 -11.83
CA VAL A 416 9.39 -9.01 -12.13
C VAL A 416 10.36 -10.18 -11.86
N ILE A 417 11.63 -10.04 -12.24
CA ILE A 417 12.66 -11.05 -11.97
C ILE A 417 12.90 -11.20 -10.46
N ALA A 418 13.07 -10.09 -9.74
CA ALA A 418 13.29 -10.10 -8.30
C ALA A 418 12.08 -10.68 -7.54
N PHE A 419 10.87 -10.35 -8.00
CA PHE A 419 9.64 -10.85 -7.39
C PHE A 419 9.46 -12.36 -7.57
N ASN A 420 9.78 -12.89 -8.74
CA ASN A 420 9.83 -14.35 -8.95
C ASN A 420 10.87 -15.01 -8.03
N ARG A 421 12.06 -14.45 -7.89
CA ARG A 421 13.09 -14.95 -6.96
C ARG A 421 12.60 -14.93 -5.51
N LEU A 422 11.90 -13.87 -5.10
CA LEU A 422 11.30 -13.80 -3.78
C LEU A 422 10.31 -14.95 -3.55
N ALA A 423 9.43 -15.24 -4.51
CA ALA A 423 8.50 -16.37 -4.43
C ALA A 423 9.25 -17.71 -4.34
N GLN A 424 10.30 -17.93 -5.15
CA GLN A 424 11.16 -19.12 -5.10
C GLN A 424 11.86 -19.27 -3.76
N LYS A 425 12.47 -18.21 -3.23
CA LYS A 425 13.13 -18.20 -1.91
C LYS A 425 12.15 -18.52 -0.78
N THR A 426 10.95 -17.93 -0.82
CA THR A 426 9.91 -18.17 0.18
C THR A 426 9.50 -19.64 0.20
N ILE A 427 9.26 -20.26 -0.95
CA ILE A 427 8.93 -21.68 -1.06
C ILE A 427 10.14 -22.55 -0.69
N GLY A 428 11.35 -22.17 -1.09
CA GLY A 428 12.59 -22.88 -0.76
C GLY A 428 12.84 -22.97 0.76
N CYS A 429 12.56 -21.89 1.50
CA CYS A 429 12.66 -21.90 2.97
C CYS A 429 11.70 -22.90 3.60
N TRP A 430 10.48 -23.05 3.10
CA TRP A 430 9.53 -24.03 3.62
C TRP A 430 9.94 -25.47 3.33
N THR A 431 10.64 -25.71 2.23
CA THR A 431 11.15 -27.04 1.89
C THR A 431 12.29 -27.46 2.81
N GLN A 432 13.10 -26.51 3.30
CA GLN A 432 14.20 -26.76 4.23
C GLN A 432 13.73 -26.88 5.69
N HIS A 433 12.60 -26.24 6.03
CA HIS A 433 11.99 -26.22 7.37
C HIS A 433 10.48 -26.52 7.26
N PRO A 434 10.12 -27.81 6.94
CA PRO A 434 8.73 -28.22 6.66
C PRO A 434 7.78 -28.08 7.85
#